data_5e1207639e48fb4aee678ccdd3c0363e
#
_entry.id   5e1207639e48fb4aee678ccdd3c0363e
#
_cell.length_a   1.000
_cell.length_b   1.000
_cell.length_c   1.000
_cell.angle_alpha   90.00
_cell.angle_beta   90.00
_cell.angle_gamma   90.00
#
_symmetry.space_group_name_H-M   'P 1'
#
loop_
_entity.id
_entity.type
_entity.pdbx_description
1 polymer ?
#
loop_
_entity_poly.entity_id
_entity_poly.type
_entity_poly.pdbx_seq_one_letter_code
_entity_poly.pdbx_strand_id
1 'polypeptide(L)'
;MHTQNDSSGLPSIAAVVSHDVTDFDTWQRAFDGSSAARKGAGIVAAHVNRDAANPNQLSVYLASNDAERLNAFLSSRDLMGTMRDAGVKGPPAIAMITPVEDQTVKDRPLAGAIVRHEVQDFAIWKRAFDGDSDARRKAGIIGHAVNRGLKNPNLVVVYLQAESVDSLRAFASRPELKAVMTAAGVIGAPDISFVTGGAWTN
;
A
#
# COMPACT_ATOMS: atom_id res chain seq x y z
N MET A 1 8.12 -24.77 18.03
CA MET A 1 7.75 -23.50 18.65
C MET A 1 7.02 -22.66 17.60
N HIS A 2 5.70 -22.60 17.67
CA HIS A 2 4.90 -21.75 16.79
C HIS A 2 5.03 -20.32 17.32
N THR A 3 5.76 -19.47 16.61
CA THR A 3 5.66 -18.05 16.80
C THR A 3 4.31 -17.62 16.23
N GLN A 4 3.32 -17.46 17.10
CA GLN A 4 2.14 -16.65 16.78
C GLN A 4 2.67 -15.25 16.47
N ASN A 5 2.48 -14.85 15.21
CA ASN A 5 2.68 -13.46 14.80
C ASN A 5 1.65 -12.65 15.54
N ASP A 6 2.09 -11.89 16.52
CA ASP A 6 1.26 -11.05 17.37
C ASP A 6 0.76 -9.87 16.53
N SER A 7 -0.47 -9.97 16.04
CA SER A 7 -1.17 -8.89 15.32
C SER A 7 -1.59 -7.73 16.24
N SER A 8 -1.08 -7.67 17.48
CA SER A 8 -1.46 -6.73 18.54
C SER A 8 -1.01 -5.27 18.31
N GLY A 9 -0.57 -4.90 17.10
CA GLY A 9 -0.17 -3.52 16.77
C GLY A 9 -0.60 -3.03 15.40
N LEU A 10 -1.27 -3.88 14.59
CA LEU A 10 -1.71 -3.48 13.25
C LEU A 10 -3.01 -2.67 13.31
N PRO A 11 -3.16 -1.64 12.45
CA PRO A 11 -4.45 -0.99 12.25
C PRO A 11 -5.51 -2.01 11.80
N SER A 12 -6.75 -1.83 12.24
CA SER A 12 -7.84 -2.75 11.89
C SER A 12 -8.31 -2.61 10.44
N ILE A 13 -8.07 -1.44 9.84
CA ILE A 13 -8.47 -1.09 8.48
C ILE A 13 -7.51 -0.07 7.87
N ALA A 14 -7.40 -0.09 6.54
CA ALA A 14 -6.74 0.98 5.80
C ALA A 14 -7.45 1.26 4.47
N ALA A 15 -7.13 2.39 3.89
CA ALA A 15 -7.51 2.77 2.53
C ALA A 15 -6.25 3.05 1.72
N VAL A 16 -6.25 2.62 0.46
CA VAL A 16 -5.32 3.11 -0.56
C VAL A 16 -6.11 4.03 -1.48
N VAL A 17 -5.73 5.30 -1.49
CA VAL A 17 -6.37 6.36 -2.28
C VAL A 17 -5.44 6.72 -3.43
N SER A 18 -5.83 6.36 -4.65
CA SER A 18 -5.04 6.60 -5.86
C SER A 18 -5.65 7.73 -6.68
N HIS A 19 -4.84 8.70 -7.09
CA HIS A 19 -5.28 9.85 -7.88
C HIS A 19 -4.10 10.54 -8.56
N ASP A 20 -4.40 11.28 -9.62
CA ASP A 20 -3.45 12.16 -10.29
C ASP A 20 -3.60 13.59 -9.74
N VAL A 21 -2.49 14.31 -9.72
CA VAL A 21 -2.46 15.73 -9.33
C VAL A 21 -1.89 16.60 -10.44
N THR A 22 -2.19 17.88 -10.40
CA THR A 22 -1.62 18.85 -11.35
C THR A 22 -0.16 19.12 -11.02
N ASP A 23 0.16 19.25 -9.71
CA ASP A 23 1.48 19.54 -9.19
C ASP A 23 1.63 18.91 -7.81
N PHE A 24 2.65 18.05 -7.65
CA PHE A 24 2.89 17.32 -6.42
C PHE A 24 3.20 18.25 -5.23
N ASP A 25 4.00 19.28 -5.41
CA ASP A 25 4.43 20.13 -4.29
C ASP A 25 3.26 20.94 -3.72
N THR A 26 2.34 21.37 -4.57
CA THR A 26 1.09 22.02 -4.15
C THR A 26 0.20 21.05 -3.38
N TRP A 27 0.04 19.84 -3.88
CA TRP A 27 -0.73 18.79 -3.23
C TRP A 27 -0.09 18.39 -1.87
N GLN A 28 1.23 18.23 -1.82
CA GLN A 28 1.94 17.84 -0.60
C GLN A 28 1.74 18.87 0.52
N ARG A 29 1.80 20.17 0.20
CA ARG A 29 1.51 21.24 1.19
C ARG A 29 0.08 21.14 1.74
N ALA A 30 -0.91 20.86 0.90
CA ALA A 30 -2.29 20.69 1.33
C ALA A 30 -2.46 19.41 2.18
N PHE A 31 -1.79 18.33 1.79
CA PHE A 31 -1.76 17.07 2.55
C PHE A 31 -1.14 17.28 3.94
N ASP A 32 0.00 17.94 4.04
CA ASP A 32 0.66 18.23 5.31
C ASP A 32 -0.21 19.14 6.19
N GLY A 33 -0.80 20.18 5.60
CA GLY A 33 -1.72 21.10 6.28
C GLY A 33 -3.00 20.44 6.81
N SER A 34 -3.40 19.30 6.26
CA SER A 34 -4.58 18.53 6.70
C SER A 34 -4.28 17.48 7.79
N SER A 35 -3.09 17.48 8.38
CA SER A 35 -2.66 16.53 9.43
C SER A 35 -3.65 16.49 10.61
N ALA A 36 -4.09 17.66 11.10
CA ALA A 36 -5.07 17.73 12.21
C ALA A 36 -6.43 17.08 11.84
N ALA A 37 -6.90 17.30 10.60
CA ALA A 37 -8.13 16.70 10.11
C ALA A 37 -8.02 15.17 10.02
N ARG A 38 -6.89 14.64 9.53
CA ARG A 38 -6.63 13.20 9.51
C ARG A 38 -6.61 12.61 10.91
N LYS A 39 -5.90 13.23 11.86
CA LYS A 39 -5.88 12.78 13.26
C LYS A 39 -7.29 12.85 13.89
N GLY A 40 -8.02 13.91 13.63
CA GLY A 40 -9.42 14.06 14.06
C GLY A 40 -10.34 12.98 13.48
N ALA A 41 -10.06 12.48 12.30
CA ALA A 41 -10.76 11.36 11.68
C ALA A 41 -10.30 9.96 12.17
N GLY A 42 -9.36 9.90 13.12
CA GLY A 42 -8.86 8.63 13.66
C GLY A 42 -7.86 7.92 12.74
N ILE A 43 -7.23 8.63 11.81
CA ILE A 43 -6.13 8.10 11.01
C ILE A 43 -4.88 8.06 11.89
N VAL A 44 -4.31 6.86 12.04
CA VAL A 44 -3.18 6.57 12.91
C VAL A 44 -1.85 6.49 12.17
N ALA A 45 -1.89 6.27 10.85
CA ALA A 45 -0.71 6.30 9.99
C ALA A 45 -1.08 6.68 8.56
N ALA A 46 -0.21 7.41 7.90
CA ALA A 46 -0.33 7.74 6.49
C ALA A 46 1.03 7.60 5.77
N HIS A 47 0.99 7.17 4.52
CA HIS A 47 2.17 7.06 3.67
C HIS A 47 1.83 7.47 2.24
N VAL A 48 2.65 8.33 1.66
CA VAL A 48 2.48 8.84 0.30
C VAL A 48 3.48 8.15 -0.61
N ASN A 49 2.97 7.52 -1.66
CA ASN A 49 3.77 6.94 -2.73
C ASN A 49 3.51 7.71 -4.02
N ARG A 50 4.57 7.98 -4.78
CA ARG A 50 4.53 8.59 -6.11
C ARG A 50 4.89 7.55 -7.15
N ASP A 51 4.15 7.47 -8.25
CA ASP A 51 4.53 6.58 -9.36
C ASP A 51 5.93 6.93 -9.89
N ALA A 52 6.75 5.91 -10.14
CA ALA A 52 8.15 6.09 -10.51
C ALA A 52 8.32 6.65 -11.95
N ALA A 53 7.32 6.48 -12.82
CA ALA A 53 7.33 7.00 -14.18
C ALA A 53 6.58 8.34 -14.29
N ASN A 54 5.54 8.54 -13.44
CA ASN A 54 4.75 9.76 -13.40
C ASN A 54 4.64 10.28 -11.94
N PRO A 55 5.55 11.16 -11.48
CA PRO A 55 5.57 11.63 -10.09
C PRO A 55 4.32 12.40 -9.63
N ASN A 56 3.41 12.74 -10.54
CA ASN A 56 2.12 13.35 -10.24
C ASN A 56 0.97 12.34 -10.12
N GLN A 57 1.26 11.04 -10.24
CA GLN A 57 0.34 9.95 -9.93
C GLN A 57 0.65 9.42 -8.54
N LEU A 58 -0.33 9.46 -7.65
CA LEU A 58 -0.15 9.20 -6.24
C LEU A 58 -0.94 7.96 -5.79
N SER A 59 -0.37 7.25 -4.82
CA SER A 59 -1.06 6.24 -4.01
C SER A 59 -0.84 6.56 -2.54
N VAL A 60 -1.88 6.98 -1.85
CA VAL A 60 -1.84 7.37 -0.44
C VAL A 60 -2.43 6.27 0.42
N TYR A 61 -1.62 5.71 1.30
CA TYR A 61 -2.07 4.77 2.33
C TYR A 61 -2.53 5.54 3.56
N LEU A 62 -3.73 5.23 4.05
CA LEU A 62 -4.33 5.81 5.26
C LEU A 62 -4.82 4.66 6.15
N ALA A 63 -4.28 4.55 7.35
CA ALA A 63 -4.62 3.49 8.30
C ALA A 63 -5.45 4.03 9.48
N SER A 64 -6.41 3.23 9.94
CA SER A 64 -7.28 3.57 11.07
C SER A 64 -7.66 2.32 11.86
N ASN A 65 -8.08 2.51 13.10
CA ASN A 65 -8.73 1.48 13.92
C ASN A 65 -10.26 1.61 13.93
N ASP A 66 -10.80 2.56 13.15
CA ASP A 66 -12.24 2.85 13.08
C ASP A 66 -12.67 2.99 11.61
N ALA A 67 -13.35 1.96 11.12
CA ALA A 67 -13.80 1.89 9.73
C ALA A 67 -14.85 2.95 9.39
N GLU A 68 -15.73 3.26 10.34
CA GLU A 68 -16.82 4.23 10.12
C GLU A 68 -16.24 5.64 10.01
N ARG A 69 -15.32 6.00 10.91
CA ARG A 69 -14.64 7.31 10.85
C ARG A 69 -13.78 7.45 9.60
N LEU A 70 -13.05 6.40 9.21
CA LEU A 70 -12.27 6.41 7.97
C LEU A 70 -13.18 6.60 6.74
N ASN A 71 -14.29 5.87 6.66
CA ASN A 71 -15.26 6.03 5.57
C ASN A 71 -15.90 7.42 5.57
N ALA A 72 -16.29 7.94 6.73
CA ALA A 72 -16.85 9.29 6.86
C ALA A 72 -15.85 10.36 6.40
N PHE A 73 -14.58 10.23 6.77
CA PHE A 73 -13.51 11.13 6.34
C PHE A 73 -13.34 11.09 4.81
N LEU A 74 -13.20 9.88 4.22
CA LEU A 74 -12.98 9.70 2.78
C LEU A 74 -14.14 10.18 1.92
N SER A 75 -15.36 10.24 2.47
CA SER A 75 -16.57 10.71 1.78
C SER A 75 -16.96 12.14 2.16
N SER A 76 -16.19 12.82 3.00
CA SER A 76 -16.53 14.14 3.49
C SER A 76 -16.42 15.22 2.39
N ARG A 77 -17.33 16.20 2.43
CA ARG A 77 -17.28 17.35 1.51
C ARG A 77 -16.02 18.20 1.70
N ASP A 78 -15.53 18.30 2.94
CA ASP A 78 -14.33 19.06 3.28
C ASP A 78 -13.09 18.42 2.63
N LEU A 79 -12.95 17.09 2.71
CA LEU A 79 -11.86 16.40 2.02
C LEU A 79 -11.95 16.57 0.51
N MET A 80 -13.14 16.41 -0.08
CA MET A 80 -13.33 16.60 -1.52
C MET A 80 -12.98 18.02 -1.96
N GLY A 81 -13.34 19.04 -1.16
CA GLY A 81 -12.96 20.42 -1.39
C GLY A 81 -11.44 20.62 -1.33
N THR A 82 -10.81 20.13 -0.27
CA THR A 82 -9.35 20.19 -0.10
C THR A 82 -8.60 19.50 -1.24
N MET A 83 -9.05 18.32 -1.67
CA MET A 83 -8.43 17.58 -2.78
C MET A 83 -8.55 18.36 -4.10
N ARG A 84 -9.73 18.91 -4.40
CA ARG A 84 -9.92 19.74 -5.60
C ARG A 84 -8.99 20.97 -5.59
N ASP A 85 -8.95 21.68 -4.46
CA ASP A 85 -8.16 22.90 -4.31
C ASP A 85 -6.64 22.60 -4.32
N ALA A 86 -6.25 21.38 -3.94
CA ALA A 86 -4.90 20.85 -4.05
C ALA A 86 -4.53 20.34 -5.46
N GLY A 87 -5.44 20.46 -6.43
CA GLY A 87 -5.18 20.09 -7.83
C GLY A 87 -5.34 18.60 -8.15
N VAL A 88 -6.12 17.84 -7.35
CA VAL A 88 -6.47 16.45 -7.68
C VAL A 88 -7.34 16.42 -8.93
N LYS A 89 -6.99 15.56 -9.88
CA LYS A 89 -7.66 15.40 -11.17
C LYS A 89 -8.69 14.28 -11.11
N GLY A 90 -9.96 14.61 -11.27
CA GLY A 90 -11.05 13.64 -11.26
C GLY A 90 -11.31 13.01 -9.89
N PRO A 91 -12.22 12.04 -9.83
CA PRO A 91 -12.50 11.31 -8.60
C PRO A 91 -11.36 10.34 -8.27
N PRO A 92 -10.91 10.26 -7.01
CA PRO A 92 -9.90 9.29 -6.60
C PRO A 92 -10.44 7.86 -6.63
N ALA A 93 -9.59 6.90 -6.95
CA ALA A 93 -9.89 5.49 -6.75
C ALA A 93 -9.55 5.11 -5.30
N ILE A 94 -10.52 4.54 -4.58
CA ILE A 94 -10.36 4.16 -3.17
C ILE A 94 -10.50 2.64 -3.03
N ALA A 95 -9.44 1.99 -2.54
CA ALA A 95 -9.46 0.58 -2.19
C ALA A 95 -9.40 0.43 -0.66
N MET A 96 -10.46 -0.11 -0.07
CA MET A 96 -10.49 -0.46 1.36
C MET A 96 -9.85 -1.82 1.57
N ILE A 97 -8.90 -1.91 2.50
CA ILE A 97 -8.10 -3.09 2.77
C ILE A 97 -8.01 -3.37 4.27
N THR A 98 -7.76 -4.63 4.61
CA THR A 98 -7.47 -5.08 5.97
C THR A 98 -5.98 -5.44 6.05
N PRO A 99 -5.18 -4.75 6.87
CA PRO A 99 -3.80 -5.12 7.13
C PRO A 99 -3.69 -6.51 7.76
N VAL A 100 -2.74 -7.31 7.28
CA VAL A 100 -2.46 -8.68 7.78
C VAL A 100 -1.07 -8.77 8.36
N GLU A 101 -0.11 -8.10 7.74
CA GLU A 101 1.29 -8.08 8.16
C GLU A 101 1.93 -6.76 7.74
N ASP A 102 2.76 -6.21 8.60
CA ASP A 102 3.55 -5.01 8.32
C ASP A 102 4.97 -5.16 8.87
N GLN A 103 5.92 -5.34 7.97
CA GLN A 103 7.36 -5.38 8.19
C GLN A 103 8.05 -4.28 7.37
N THR A 104 7.38 -3.16 7.16
CA THR A 104 7.93 -2.03 6.40
C THR A 104 8.97 -1.27 7.21
N VAL A 105 10.01 -0.82 6.52
CA VAL A 105 10.98 0.16 7.03
C VAL A 105 10.33 1.53 7.00
N LYS A 106 10.32 2.25 8.13
CA LYS A 106 9.59 3.52 8.30
C LYS A 106 10.48 4.71 8.64
N ASP A 107 11.74 4.46 8.91
CA ASP A 107 12.72 5.47 9.36
C ASP A 107 13.31 6.30 8.20
N ARG A 108 13.10 5.89 6.96
CA ARG A 108 13.60 6.56 5.76
C ARG A 108 12.73 6.30 4.52
N PRO A 109 12.75 7.18 3.52
CA PRO A 109 12.12 6.94 2.23
C PRO A 109 12.80 5.78 1.48
N LEU A 110 12.00 4.93 0.83
CA LEU A 110 12.45 3.80 0.02
C LEU A 110 11.65 3.70 -1.27
N ALA A 111 12.22 3.03 -2.28
CA ALA A 111 11.47 2.59 -3.42
C ALA A 111 10.46 1.51 -3.02
N GLY A 112 9.30 1.50 -3.68
CA GLY A 112 8.24 0.55 -3.41
C GLY A 112 7.69 -0.11 -4.67
N ALA A 113 7.09 -1.29 -4.49
CA ALA A 113 6.21 -1.91 -5.47
C ALA A 113 4.88 -2.25 -4.80
N ILE A 114 3.78 -1.77 -5.36
CA ILE A 114 2.43 -2.13 -4.97
C ILE A 114 1.98 -3.22 -5.92
N VAL A 115 1.79 -4.43 -5.40
CA VAL A 115 1.39 -5.62 -6.18
C VAL A 115 -0.02 -6.00 -5.78
N ARG A 116 -0.94 -5.96 -6.74
CA ARG A 116 -2.35 -6.32 -6.54
C ARG A 116 -2.70 -7.52 -7.39
N HIS A 117 -3.27 -8.55 -6.79
CA HIS A 117 -3.73 -9.75 -7.49
C HIS A 117 -4.80 -10.49 -6.69
N GLU A 118 -5.59 -11.30 -7.38
CA GLU A 118 -6.51 -12.23 -6.74
C GLU A 118 -5.86 -13.60 -6.57
N VAL A 119 -6.27 -14.32 -5.54
CA VAL A 119 -5.80 -15.69 -5.25
C VAL A 119 -6.98 -16.63 -5.06
N GLN A 120 -6.78 -17.91 -5.31
CA GLN A 120 -7.80 -18.93 -5.08
C GLN A 120 -8.09 -19.12 -3.58
N ASP A 121 -7.02 -19.10 -2.77
CA ASP A 121 -7.08 -19.23 -1.32
C ASP A 121 -5.96 -18.40 -0.68
N PHE A 122 -6.34 -17.47 0.18
CA PHE A 122 -5.39 -16.59 0.85
C PHE A 122 -4.42 -17.35 1.77
N ALA A 123 -4.87 -18.38 2.48
CA ALA A 123 -4.01 -19.10 3.43
C ALA A 123 -2.94 -19.93 2.70
N ILE A 124 -3.29 -20.50 1.54
CA ILE A 124 -2.32 -21.20 0.68
C ILE A 124 -1.31 -20.20 0.13
N TRP A 125 -1.79 -19.08 -0.41
CA TRP A 125 -0.93 -18.03 -0.93
C TRP A 125 0.01 -17.46 0.15
N LYS A 126 -0.52 -17.17 1.35
CA LYS A 126 0.28 -16.60 2.45
C LYS A 126 1.42 -17.53 2.88
N ARG A 127 1.17 -18.85 2.96
CA ARG A 127 2.24 -19.83 3.24
C ARG A 127 3.33 -19.82 2.16
N ALA A 128 2.95 -19.71 0.88
CA ALA A 128 3.92 -19.62 -0.21
C ALA A 128 4.71 -18.33 -0.15
N PHE A 129 4.04 -17.21 0.12
CA PHE A 129 4.67 -15.91 0.33
C PHE A 129 5.67 -15.94 1.48
N ASP A 130 5.32 -16.51 2.62
CA ASP A 130 6.21 -16.63 3.78
C ASP A 130 7.42 -17.52 3.47
N GLY A 131 7.19 -18.64 2.77
CA GLY A 131 8.24 -19.56 2.34
C GLY A 131 9.25 -18.94 1.37
N ASP A 132 8.87 -17.92 0.60
CA ASP A 132 9.76 -17.21 -0.33
C ASP A 132 10.54 -16.04 0.32
N SER A 133 10.51 -15.90 1.64
CA SER A 133 11.14 -14.78 2.37
C SER A 133 12.64 -14.64 2.10
N ASP A 134 13.37 -15.76 2.04
CA ASP A 134 14.81 -15.77 1.76
C ASP A 134 15.13 -15.34 0.33
N ALA A 135 14.30 -15.75 -0.64
CA ALA A 135 14.47 -15.32 -2.03
C ALA A 135 14.18 -13.82 -2.21
N ARG A 136 13.17 -13.30 -1.51
CA ARG A 136 12.89 -11.85 -1.47
C ARG A 136 14.09 -11.07 -0.89
N ARG A 137 14.61 -11.49 0.26
CA ARG A 137 15.76 -10.86 0.91
C ARG A 137 17.01 -10.88 0.03
N LYS A 138 17.32 -12.03 -0.61
CA LYS A 138 18.44 -12.16 -1.55
C LYS A 138 18.30 -11.27 -2.77
N ALA A 139 17.07 -10.97 -3.17
CA ALA A 139 16.76 -10.06 -4.27
C ALA A 139 16.75 -8.57 -3.86
N GLY A 140 17.11 -8.25 -2.61
CA GLY A 140 17.19 -6.87 -2.12
C GLY A 140 15.87 -6.30 -1.64
N ILE A 141 14.85 -7.12 -1.40
CA ILE A 141 13.62 -6.70 -0.74
C ILE A 141 13.89 -6.62 0.76
N ILE A 142 13.75 -5.43 1.34
CA ILE A 142 14.12 -5.11 2.72
C ILE A 142 12.94 -4.83 3.64
N GLY A 143 11.75 -4.64 3.08
CA GLY A 143 10.52 -4.45 3.84
C GLY A 143 9.31 -4.87 3.04
N HIS A 144 8.22 -5.20 3.72
CA HIS A 144 6.96 -5.51 3.06
C HIS A 144 5.76 -5.31 3.98
N ALA A 145 4.59 -5.14 3.36
CA ALA A 145 3.30 -5.26 4.03
C ALA A 145 2.36 -6.14 3.19
N VAL A 146 1.53 -6.92 3.86
CA VAL A 146 0.50 -7.76 3.25
C VAL A 146 -0.86 -7.28 3.73
N ASN A 147 -1.74 -7.03 2.77
CA ASN A 147 -3.11 -6.61 3.03
C ASN A 147 -4.09 -7.46 2.21
N ARG A 148 -5.34 -7.50 2.66
CA ARG A 148 -6.45 -8.16 1.95
C ARG A 148 -7.51 -7.12 1.59
N GLY A 149 -8.21 -7.33 0.49
CA GLY A 149 -9.38 -6.52 0.17
C GLY A 149 -10.47 -6.68 1.23
N LEU A 150 -11.06 -5.56 1.68
CA LEU A 150 -12.10 -5.60 2.71
C LEU A 150 -13.35 -6.37 2.25
N LYS A 151 -13.78 -6.17 0.99
CA LYS A 151 -14.95 -6.84 0.42
C LYS A 151 -14.63 -8.18 -0.23
N ASN A 152 -13.42 -8.35 -0.72
CA ASN A 152 -12.93 -9.60 -1.32
C ASN A 152 -11.66 -10.04 -0.58
N PRO A 153 -11.77 -10.96 0.41
CA PRO A 153 -10.62 -11.39 1.19
C PRO A 153 -9.55 -12.17 0.39
N ASN A 154 -9.86 -12.57 -0.84
CA ASN A 154 -8.90 -13.18 -1.77
C ASN A 154 -8.25 -12.18 -2.73
N LEU A 155 -8.64 -10.91 -2.68
CA LEU A 155 -7.84 -9.84 -3.25
C LEU A 155 -6.67 -9.54 -2.31
N VAL A 156 -5.45 -9.71 -2.78
CA VAL A 156 -4.22 -9.45 -2.04
C VAL A 156 -3.57 -8.18 -2.54
N VAL A 157 -3.14 -7.33 -1.62
CA VAL A 157 -2.37 -6.12 -1.90
C VAL A 157 -1.07 -6.19 -1.11
N VAL A 158 0.04 -6.42 -1.80
CA VAL A 158 1.38 -6.47 -1.21
C VAL A 158 2.10 -5.16 -1.50
N TYR A 159 2.71 -4.58 -0.49
CA TYR A 159 3.69 -3.52 -0.64
C TYR A 159 5.07 -4.09 -0.36
N LEU A 160 6.00 -3.93 -1.30
CA LEU A 160 7.40 -4.34 -1.17
C LEU A 160 8.29 -3.11 -1.16
N GLN A 161 9.37 -3.14 -0.38
CA GLN A 161 10.36 -2.05 -0.30
C GLN A 161 11.75 -2.55 -0.68
N ALA A 162 12.48 -1.71 -1.41
CA ALA A 162 13.90 -1.90 -1.72
C ALA A 162 14.62 -0.54 -1.81
N GLU A 163 15.94 -0.57 -1.92
CA GLU A 163 16.75 0.64 -2.08
C GLU A 163 16.49 1.36 -3.42
N SER A 164 16.07 0.63 -4.46
CA SER A 164 15.81 1.19 -5.77
C SER A 164 14.62 0.54 -6.49
N VAL A 165 14.00 1.31 -7.37
CA VAL A 165 12.95 0.81 -8.28
C VAL A 165 13.50 -0.28 -9.20
N ASP A 166 14.76 -0.20 -9.62
CA ASP A 166 15.36 -1.20 -10.51
C ASP A 166 15.50 -2.56 -9.83
N SER A 167 15.83 -2.60 -8.53
CA SER A 167 15.83 -3.84 -7.75
C SER A 167 14.44 -4.48 -7.68
N LEU A 168 13.39 -3.68 -7.52
CA LEU A 168 12.00 -4.13 -7.52
C LEU A 168 11.56 -4.65 -8.89
N ARG A 169 11.94 -3.97 -9.97
CA ARG A 169 11.67 -4.39 -11.35
C ARG A 169 12.38 -5.72 -11.66
N ALA A 170 13.66 -5.83 -11.29
CA ALA A 170 14.43 -7.06 -11.46
C ALA A 170 13.80 -8.23 -10.67
N PHE A 171 13.36 -7.99 -9.44
CA PHE A 171 12.63 -8.98 -8.66
C PHE A 171 11.33 -9.42 -9.34
N ALA A 172 10.49 -8.46 -9.77
CA ALA A 172 9.19 -8.74 -10.35
C ALA A 172 9.26 -9.47 -11.70
N SER A 173 10.36 -9.34 -12.44
CA SER A 173 10.55 -9.96 -13.76
C SER A 173 11.19 -11.35 -13.72
N ARG A 174 11.51 -11.89 -12.54
CA ARG A 174 12.14 -13.21 -12.42
C ARG A 174 11.18 -14.34 -12.85
N PRO A 175 11.62 -15.27 -13.72
CA PRO A 175 10.80 -16.41 -14.13
C PRO A 175 10.34 -17.29 -12.95
N GLU A 176 11.22 -17.47 -11.94
CA GLU A 176 10.94 -18.25 -10.75
C GLU A 176 9.78 -17.67 -9.95
N LEU A 177 9.67 -16.34 -9.85
CA LEU A 177 8.57 -15.66 -9.16
C LEU A 177 7.23 -16.00 -9.80
N LYS A 178 7.16 -16.00 -11.13
CA LYS A 178 5.95 -16.37 -11.87
C LYS A 178 5.51 -17.81 -11.53
N ALA A 179 6.46 -18.74 -11.47
CA ALA A 179 6.19 -20.14 -11.11
C ALA A 179 5.66 -20.25 -9.67
N VAL A 180 6.29 -19.55 -8.72
CA VAL A 180 5.85 -19.52 -7.32
C VAL A 180 4.42 -18.93 -7.21
N MET A 181 4.14 -17.83 -7.89
CA MET A 181 2.81 -17.20 -7.87
C MET A 181 1.74 -18.12 -8.46
N THR A 182 2.02 -18.79 -9.56
CA THR A 182 1.09 -19.76 -10.16
C THR A 182 0.81 -20.92 -9.20
N ALA A 183 1.85 -21.51 -8.60
CA ALA A 183 1.72 -22.60 -7.62
C ALA A 183 0.98 -22.14 -6.35
N ALA A 184 1.10 -20.89 -5.97
CA ALA A 184 0.40 -20.26 -4.85
C ALA A 184 -1.08 -19.94 -5.15
N GLY A 185 -1.57 -20.22 -6.36
CA GLY A 185 -2.96 -20.00 -6.75
C GLY A 185 -3.31 -18.54 -7.13
N VAL A 186 -2.33 -17.76 -7.58
CA VAL A 186 -2.58 -16.42 -8.13
C VAL A 186 -3.40 -16.53 -9.41
N ILE A 187 -4.47 -15.74 -9.51
CA ILE A 187 -5.40 -15.73 -10.64
C ILE A 187 -5.04 -14.57 -11.58
N GLY A 188 -4.74 -14.90 -12.82
CA GLY A 188 -4.39 -13.90 -13.85
C GLY A 188 -3.02 -13.25 -13.63
N ALA A 189 -2.80 -12.17 -14.35
CA ALA A 189 -1.58 -11.37 -14.20
C ALA A 189 -1.76 -10.38 -13.03
N PRO A 190 -0.74 -10.21 -12.16
CA PRO A 190 -0.78 -9.18 -11.13
C PRO A 190 -0.70 -7.78 -11.74
N ASP A 191 -1.39 -6.84 -11.13
CA ASP A 191 -1.20 -5.41 -11.36
C ASP A 191 -0.05 -4.91 -10.46
N ILE A 192 0.99 -4.33 -11.07
CA ILE A 192 2.21 -3.90 -10.39
C ILE A 192 2.48 -2.44 -10.69
N SER A 193 2.49 -1.61 -9.65
CA SER A 193 2.92 -0.22 -9.71
C SER A 193 4.25 -0.05 -8.98
N PHE A 194 5.24 0.53 -9.65
CA PHE A 194 6.52 0.90 -9.03
C PHE A 194 6.45 2.35 -8.57
N VAL A 195 6.85 2.58 -7.33
CA VAL A 195 6.69 3.88 -6.67
C VAL A 195 7.95 4.31 -5.94
N THR A 196 8.06 5.62 -5.71
CA THR A 196 8.99 6.20 -4.74
C THR A 196 8.18 6.60 -3.51
N GLY A 197 8.53 6.03 -2.35
CA GLY A 197 7.86 6.34 -1.09
C GLY A 197 8.36 7.64 -0.48
N GLY A 198 7.45 8.39 0.12
CA GLY A 198 7.76 9.52 1.00
C GLY A 198 7.98 9.08 2.45
N ALA A 199 8.00 10.06 3.35
CA ALA A 199 8.03 9.79 4.77
C ALA A 199 6.68 9.22 5.27
N TRP A 200 6.74 8.37 6.27
CA TRP A 200 5.56 7.98 7.05
C TRP A 200 5.15 9.15 7.95
N THR A 201 3.86 9.37 8.05
CA THR A 201 3.28 10.40 8.94
C THR A 201 2.18 9.78 9.82
N ASN A 202 1.98 10.37 10.99
CA ASN A 202 0.93 9.99 11.93
C ASN A 202 -0.23 10.98 11.88
#